data_246bb969be515cb0ccd20542c7df0f59
#
_entry.id   246bb969be515cb0ccd20542c7df0f59
#
_cell.length_a   1.000
_cell.length_b   1.000
_cell.length_c   1.000
_cell.angle_alpha   90.00
_cell.angle_beta   90.00
_cell.angle_gamma   90.00
#
_symmetry.space_group_name_H-M   'P 1'
#
loop_
_entity.id
_entity.type
_entity.pdbx_description
1 polymer ?
#
loop_
_entity_poly.entity_id
_entity_poly.type
_entity_poly.pdbx_seq_one_letter_code
_entity_poly.pdbx_strand_id
1 'polypeptide(L)'
;MNLTKNFIPYLLLFLILPIVLKLFGFISLSYSVIFSFVFLLSGLGIVFLSFSSDRKLTLFLGTQLFFAGIFISLTEKFLFNNLSNIYIPAVILSVGFGFLFLFMNDFKNKKFLLIAILLILTTIIMTFNNDRITIITLVDSFVEIAEEFWLLILLAGLAFTIYLIDKRKS
;
A
#
# COMPACT_ATOMS: atom_id res chain seq x y z
N MET A 1 14.28 -19.08 -12.63
CA MET A 1 14.02 -17.85 -13.41
C MET A 1 14.08 -16.67 -12.45
N ASN A 2 15.00 -15.72 -12.63
CA ASN A 2 15.24 -14.61 -11.68
C ASN A 2 14.14 -13.55 -11.85
N LEU A 3 12.94 -13.79 -11.30
CA LEU A 3 11.81 -12.87 -11.32
C LEU A 3 12.17 -11.47 -10.75
N THR A 4 13.10 -11.44 -9.78
CA THR A 4 13.57 -10.19 -9.16
C THR A 4 14.41 -9.33 -10.11
N LYS A 5 15.19 -9.91 -11.03
CA LYS A 5 16.00 -9.13 -11.98
C LYS A 5 15.16 -8.38 -13.02
N ASN A 6 14.02 -8.93 -13.42
CA ASN A 6 13.16 -8.30 -14.42
C ASN A 6 12.14 -7.33 -13.81
N PHE A 7 11.89 -7.41 -12.49
CA PHE A 7 10.91 -6.55 -11.82
C PHE A 7 11.40 -5.11 -11.62
N ILE A 8 12.70 -4.94 -11.35
CA ILE A 8 13.32 -3.61 -11.12
C ILE A 8 13.12 -2.66 -12.31
N PRO A 9 13.41 -3.03 -13.58
CA PRO A 9 13.19 -2.13 -14.71
C PRO A 9 11.72 -1.77 -14.94
N TYR A 10 10.78 -2.68 -14.68
CA TYR A 10 9.35 -2.36 -14.77
C TYR A 10 8.92 -1.39 -13.66
N LEU A 11 9.43 -1.55 -12.46
CA LEU A 11 9.16 -0.64 -11.34
C LEU A 11 9.72 0.75 -11.62
N LEU A 12 10.94 0.85 -12.16
CA LEU A 12 11.53 2.12 -12.60
C LEU A 12 10.74 2.78 -13.72
N LEU A 13 10.30 2.01 -14.72
CA LEU A 13 9.47 2.53 -15.81
C LEU A 13 8.13 3.05 -15.28
N PHE A 14 7.52 2.35 -14.34
CA PHE A 14 6.27 2.74 -13.70
C PHE A 14 6.41 4.00 -12.82
N LEU A 15 7.61 4.25 -12.28
CA LEU A 15 7.94 5.45 -11.51
C LEU A 15 8.21 6.64 -12.42
N ILE A 16 8.97 6.44 -13.51
CA ILE A 16 9.39 7.50 -14.41
C ILE A 16 8.24 7.97 -15.29
N LEU A 17 7.40 7.05 -15.78
CA LEU A 17 6.33 7.35 -16.73
C LEU A 17 5.36 8.45 -16.26
N PRO A 18 4.78 8.39 -15.03
CA PRO A 18 3.88 9.44 -14.55
C PRO A 18 4.58 10.81 -14.39
N ILE A 19 5.85 10.81 -13.99
CA ILE A 19 6.63 12.04 -13.83
C ILE A 19 6.85 12.69 -15.20
N VAL A 20 7.23 11.89 -16.20
CA VAL A 20 7.42 12.37 -17.59
C VAL A 20 6.10 12.89 -18.16
N LEU A 21 4.99 12.16 -18.00
CA LEU A 21 3.67 12.59 -18.47
C LEU A 21 3.23 13.91 -17.82
N LYS A 22 3.57 14.12 -16.54
CA LYS A 22 3.32 15.39 -15.85
C LYS A 22 4.17 16.53 -16.40
N LEU A 23 5.46 16.29 -16.65
CA LEU A 23 6.36 17.31 -17.23
C LEU A 23 5.89 17.76 -18.62
N PHE A 24 5.31 16.87 -19.42
CA PHE A 24 4.71 17.19 -20.70
C PHE A 24 3.29 17.79 -20.62
N GLY A 25 2.74 17.97 -19.41
CA GLY A 25 1.41 18.57 -19.21
C GLY A 25 0.23 17.65 -19.53
N PHE A 26 0.47 16.34 -19.75
CA PHE A 26 -0.59 15.38 -20.01
C PHE A 26 -1.40 15.02 -18.76
N ILE A 27 -0.82 15.25 -17.57
CA ILE A 27 -1.44 14.93 -16.28
C ILE A 27 -1.34 16.12 -15.35
N SER A 28 -2.47 16.56 -14.79
CA SER A 28 -2.57 17.67 -13.82
C SER A 28 -2.44 17.24 -12.35
N LEU A 29 -2.10 15.98 -12.08
CA LEU A 29 -1.99 15.43 -10.72
C LEU A 29 -0.87 16.11 -9.91
N SER A 30 -1.03 16.21 -8.59
CA SER A 30 0.04 16.66 -7.68
C SER A 30 1.20 15.65 -7.64
N TYR A 31 2.40 16.10 -7.29
CA TYR A 31 3.54 15.18 -7.14
C TYR A 31 3.30 14.17 -6.03
N SER A 32 2.62 14.56 -4.95
CA SER A 32 2.30 13.66 -3.84
C SER A 32 1.38 12.53 -4.28
N VAL A 33 0.37 12.81 -5.13
CA VAL A 33 -0.50 11.78 -5.72
C VAL A 33 0.30 10.81 -6.58
N ILE A 34 1.24 11.30 -7.38
CA ILE A 34 2.10 10.44 -8.19
C ILE A 34 2.96 9.54 -7.30
N PHE A 35 3.58 10.11 -6.24
CA PHE A 35 4.39 9.32 -5.30
C PHE A 35 3.55 8.31 -4.51
N SER A 36 2.35 8.70 -4.03
CA SER A 36 1.45 7.77 -3.34
C SER A 36 1.12 6.57 -4.20
N PHE A 37 0.82 6.82 -5.47
CA PHE A 37 0.49 5.79 -6.44
C PHE A 37 1.67 4.83 -6.72
N VAL A 38 2.88 5.39 -6.90
CA VAL A 38 4.10 4.59 -7.07
C VAL A 38 4.35 3.71 -5.84
N PHE A 39 4.15 4.26 -4.63
CA PHE A 39 4.33 3.50 -3.39
C PHE A 39 3.29 2.41 -3.23
N LEU A 40 2.02 2.68 -3.56
CA LEU A 40 0.94 1.69 -3.57
C LEU A 40 1.26 0.51 -4.48
N LEU A 41 1.57 0.79 -5.75
CA LEU A 41 1.82 -0.26 -6.73
C LEU A 41 3.12 -1.02 -6.47
N SER A 42 4.19 -0.33 -6.12
CA SER A 42 5.47 -0.98 -5.81
C SER A 42 5.36 -1.80 -4.53
N GLY A 43 4.70 -1.28 -3.49
CA GLY A 43 4.43 -2.00 -2.26
C GLY A 43 3.62 -3.26 -2.50
N LEU A 44 2.51 -3.16 -3.22
CA LEU A 44 1.67 -4.29 -3.60
C LEU A 44 2.44 -5.33 -4.42
N GLY A 45 3.24 -4.89 -5.39
CA GLY A 45 4.07 -5.76 -6.21
C GLY A 45 5.12 -6.52 -5.38
N ILE A 46 5.80 -5.83 -4.45
CA ILE A 46 6.77 -6.44 -3.54
C ILE A 46 6.09 -7.45 -2.61
N VAL A 47 4.93 -7.10 -2.02
CA VAL A 47 4.15 -8.02 -1.19
C VAL A 47 3.81 -9.27 -1.98
N PHE A 48 3.27 -9.12 -3.18
CA PHE A 48 2.86 -10.24 -4.01
C PHE A 48 4.02 -11.16 -4.39
N LEU A 49 5.18 -10.60 -4.79
CA LEU A 49 6.38 -11.37 -5.15
C LEU A 49 7.05 -12.03 -3.94
N SER A 50 6.86 -11.46 -2.75
CA SER A 50 7.46 -11.98 -1.51
C SER A 50 6.54 -12.97 -0.80
N PHE A 51 5.25 -12.98 -1.15
CA PHE A 51 4.29 -13.90 -0.56
C PHE A 51 4.65 -15.35 -0.94
N SER A 52 4.55 -16.25 -0.02
CA SER A 52 4.99 -17.66 -0.18
C SER A 52 6.49 -17.86 -0.38
N SER A 53 7.31 -16.82 -0.17
CA SER A 53 8.77 -16.92 -0.14
C SER A 53 9.28 -16.77 1.29
N ASP A 54 10.48 -17.33 1.57
CA ASP A 54 11.12 -17.19 2.90
C ASP A 54 11.64 -15.77 3.19
N ARG A 55 11.39 -14.80 2.30
CA ARG A 55 11.87 -13.42 2.40
C ARG A 55 10.96 -12.56 3.28
N LYS A 56 10.88 -12.89 4.57
CA LYS A 56 10.01 -12.19 5.54
C LYS A 56 10.25 -10.68 5.61
N LEU A 57 11.51 -10.26 5.57
CA LEU A 57 11.87 -8.82 5.60
C LEU A 57 11.34 -8.08 4.35
N THR A 58 11.47 -8.65 3.17
CA THR A 58 10.99 -8.04 1.92
C THR A 58 9.47 -7.93 1.92
N LEU A 59 8.76 -8.94 2.42
CA LEU A 59 7.31 -8.91 2.58
C LEU A 59 6.88 -7.79 3.53
N PHE A 60 7.54 -7.66 4.68
CA PHE A 60 7.28 -6.61 5.65
C PHE A 60 7.51 -5.21 5.06
N LEU A 61 8.66 -4.98 4.41
CA LEU A 61 8.98 -3.70 3.78
C LEU A 61 8.01 -3.35 2.64
N GLY A 62 7.60 -4.32 1.83
CA GLY A 62 6.58 -4.14 0.80
C GLY A 62 5.24 -3.69 1.39
N THR A 63 4.84 -4.27 2.52
CA THR A 63 3.64 -3.87 3.24
C THR A 63 3.76 -2.44 3.78
N GLN A 64 4.91 -2.06 4.36
CA GLN A 64 5.13 -0.69 4.84
C GLN A 64 5.05 0.32 3.69
N LEU A 65 5.66 0.00 2.55
CA LEU A 65 5.62 0.85 1.36
C LEU A 65 4.19 1.03 0.83
N PHE A 66 3.40 -0.04 0.80
CA PHE A 66 1.99 -0.01 0.41
C PHE A 66 1.17 0.91 1.33
N PHE A 67 1.31 0.75 2.65
CA PHE A 67 0.59 1.60 3.61
C PHE A 67 1.08 3.06 3.59
N ALA A 68 2.37 3.30 3.35
CA ALA A 68 2.88 4.65 3.15
C ALA A 68 2.21 5.32 1.93
N GLY A 69 2.01 4.58 0.83
CA GLY A 69 1.26 5.07 -0.33
C GLY A 69 -0.18 5.45 0.01
N ILE A 70 -0.90 4.58 0.73
CA ILE A 70 -2.26 4.89 1.23
C ILE A 70 -2.24 6.17 2.07
N PHE A 71 -1.31 6.27 3.01
CA PHE A 71 -1.23 7.39 3.93
C PHE A 71 -0.95 8.71 3.22
N ILE A 72 -0.03 8.75 2.25
CA ILE A 72 0.24 9.94 1.44
C ILE A 72 -1.01 10.35 0.66
N SER A 73 -1.73 9.38 0.06
CA SER A 73 -2.98 9.66 -0.66
C SER A 73 -4.05 10.27 0.24
N LEU A 74 -4.20 9.75 1.46
CA LEU A 74 -5.14 10.28 2.45
C LEU A 74 -4.79 11.71 2.88
N THR A 75 -3.51 12.01 3.11
CA THR A 75 -3.07 13.34 3.57
C THR A 75 -3.25 14.42 2.50
N GLU A 76 -3.21 14.07 1.22
CA GLU A 76 -3.47 15.00 0.13
C GLU A 76 -4.95 15.42 0.04
N LYS A 77 -5.85 14.47 0.29
CA LYS A 77 -7.31 14.71 0.16
C LYS A 77 -7.89 15.37 1.39
N PHE A 78 -7.36 15.05 2.56
CA PHE A 78 -7.89 15.58 3.81
C PHE A 78 -7.00 16.69 4.35
N LEU A 79 -7.55 17.91 4.44
CA LEU A 79 -6.97 19.01 5.20
C LEU A 79 -7.09 18.68 6.71
N PHE A 80 -6.25 17.77 7.18
CA PHE A 80 -6.19 17.44 8.61
C PHE A 80 -5.63 18.63 9.38
N ASN A 81 -6.47 19.30 10.15
CA ASN A 81 -6.07 20.42 11.00
C ASN A 81 -5.00 20.06 12.06
N ASN A 82 -4.75 18.76 12.29
CA ASN A 82 -3.74 18.25 13.22
C ASN A 82 -3.19 16.91 12.72
N LEU A 83 -2.28 16.97 11.74
CA LEU A 83 -1.60 15.81 11.16
C LEU A 83 -0.88 14.97 12.23
N SER A 84 -0.30 15.62 13.28
CA SER A 84 0.45 14.93 14.33
C SER A 84 -0.35 13.83 15.03
N ASN A 85 -1.65 14.01 15.22
CA ASN A 85 -2.51 13.04 15.92
C ASN A 85 -2.83 11.81 15.08
N ILE A 86 -2.60 11.86 13.77
CA ILE A 86 -2.94 10.79 12.82
C ILE A 86 -1.70 10.00 12.43
N TYR A 87 -0.50 10.63 12.42
CA TYR A 87 0.73 9.95 12.02
C TYR A 87 1.06 8.75 12.91
N ILE A 88 0.97 8.91 14.23
CA ILE A 88 1.34 7.84 15.17
C ILE A 88 0.40 6.63 15.02
N PRO A 89 -0.94 6.77 15.06
CA PRO A 89 -1.85 5.65 14.80
C PRO A 89 -1.64 5.01 13.42
N ALA A 90 -1.42 5.80 12.37
CA ALA A 90 -1.21 5.28 11.01
C ALA A 90 0.07 4.42 10.90
N VAL A 91 1.17 4.88 11.52
CA VAL A 91 2.43 4.11 11.56
C VAL A 91 2.24 2.81 12.34
N ILE A 92 1.61 2.86 13.52
CA ILE A 92 1.37 1.66 14.33
C ILE A 92 0.48 0.68 13.56
N LEU A 93 -0.56 1.18 12.88
CA LEU A 93 -1.46 0.37 12.05
C LEU A 93 -0.70 -0.30 10.91
N SER A 94 0.14 0.43 10.19
CA SER A 94 0.92 -0.13 9.08
C SER A 94 1.86 -1.24 9.54
N VAL A 95 2.52 -1.05 10.69
CA VAL A 95 3.36 -2.08 11.31
C VAL A 95 2.52 -3.30 11.72
N GLY A 96 1.33 -3.08 12.32
CA GLY A 96 0.38 -4.14 12.65
C GLY A 96 -0.01 -4.98 11.45
N PHE A 97 -0.36 -4.35 10.34
CA PHE A 97 -0.65 -5.05 9.08
C PHE A 97 0.59 -5.76 8.52
N GLY A 98 1.79 -5.18 8.65
CA GLY A 98 3.03 -5.85 8.28
C GLY A 98 3.21 -7.19 8.99
N PHE A 99 2.95 -7.23 10.31
CA PHE A 99 2.98 -8.48 11.07
C PHE A 99 1.83 -9.42 10.70
N LEU A 100 0.65 -8.90 10.35
CA LEU A 100 -0.46 -9.71 9.87
C LEU A 100 -0.11 -10.42 8.55
N PHE A 101 0.50 -9.73 7.60
CA PHE A 101 0.97 -10.32 6.34
C PHE A 101 2.08 -11.35 6.57
N LEU A 102 2.99 -11.11 7.53
CA LEU A 102 3.99 -12.11 7.93
C LEU A 102 3.34 -13.37 8.51
N PHE A 103 2.29 -13.22 9.30
CA PHE A 103 1.53 -14.37 9.80
C PHE A 103 0.81 -15.12 8.67
N MET A 104 0.19 -14.40 7.72
CA MET A 104 -0.46 -15.03 6.57
C MET A 104 0.52 -15.79 5.68
N ASN A 105 1.79 -15.37 5.63
CA ASN A 105 2.85 -16.08 4.92
C ASN A 105 3.36 -17.30 5.68
N ASP A 106 3.31 -17.28 7.03
CA ASP A 106 3.80 -18.36 7.90
C ASP A 106 2.84 -18.55 9.08
N PHE A 107 1.74 -19.28 8.83
CA PHE A 107 0.70 -19.58 9.85
C PHE A 107 1.21 -20.34 11.08
N LYS A 108 2.38 -20.96 11.00
CA LYS A 108 2.98 -21.69 12.13
C LYS A 108 3.47 -20.72 13.21
N ASN A 109 3.83 -19.51 12.84
CA ASN A 109 4.40 -18.53 13.76
C ASN A 109 3.33 -17.61 14.37
N LYS A 110 2.59 -18.15 15.36
CA LYS A 110 1.52 -17.42 16.06
C LYS A 110 1.97 -16.13 16.75
N LYS A 111 3.30 -15.92 16.96
CA LYS A 111 3.83 -14.69 17.56
C LYS A 111 3.54 -13.48 16.67
N PHE A 112 3.61 -13.63 15.34
CA PHE A 112 3.27 -12.54 14.41
C PHE A 112 1.82 -12.12 14.51
N LEU A 113 0.88 -13.08 14.65
CA LEU A 113 -0.53 -12.78 14.85
C LEU A 113 -0.78 -12.02 16.15
N LEU A 114 -0.14 -12.44 17.25
CA LEU A 114 -0.30 -11.79 18.54
C LEU A 114 0.18 -10.35 18.51
N ILE A 115 1.35 -10.09 17.91
CA ILE A 115 1.90 -8.74 17.73
C ILE A 115 0.97 -7.91 16.84
N ALA A 116 0.47 -8.46 15.73
CA ALA A 116 -0.45 -7.77 14.83
C ALA A 116 -1.72 -7.33 15.55
N ILE A 117 -2.38 -8.24 16.28
CA ILE A 117 -3.60 -7.95 17.03
C ILE A 117 -3.34 -6.86 18.07
N LEU A 118 -2.25 -6.95 18.83
CA LEU A 118 -1.90 -5.97 19.85
C LEU A 118 -1.72 -4.58 19.24
N LEU A 119 -0.99 -4.45 18.13
CA LEU A 119 -0.76 -3.18 17.47
C LEU A 119 -2.05 -2.60 16.86
N ILE A 120 -2.88 -3.43 16.22
CA ILE A 120 -4.17 -2.99 15.65
C ILE A 120 -5.10 -2.51 16.77
N LEU A 121 -5.20 -3.25 17.88
CA LEU A 121 -6.02 -2.83 19.04
C LEU A 121 -5.50 -1.52 19.64
N THR A 122 -4.18 -1.36 19.76
CA THR A 122 -3.58 -0.11 20.24
C THR A 122 -3.98 1.06 19.33
N THR A 123 -3.93 0.86 18.01
CA THR A 123 -4.35 1.88 17.04
C THR A 123 -5.81 2.24 17.21
N ILE A 124 -6.69 1.25 17.35
CA ILE A 124 -8.12 1.46 17.55
C ILE A 124 -8.36 2.29 18.83
N ILE A 125 -7.73 1.93 19.95
CA ILE A 125 -7.87 2.66 21.21
C ILE A 125 -7.37 4.10 21.07
N MET A 126 -6.23 4.33 20.40
CA MET A 126 -5.71 5.67 20.16
C MET A 126 -6.63 6.51 19.28
N THR A 127 -7.26 5.90 18.29
CA THR A 127 -8.19 6.59 17.38
C THR A 127 -9.50 6.95 18.08
N PHE A 128 -10.04 6.05 18.91
CA PHE A 128 -11.27 6.33 19.67
C PHE A 128 -11.10 7.40 20.75
N ASN A 129 -9.91 7.57 21.30
CA ASN A 129 -9.63 8.67 22.25
C ASN A 129 -9.48 10.04 21.56
N ASN A 130 -9.43 10.07 20.24
CA ASN A 130 -9.41 11.31 19.45
C ASN A 130 -10.81 11.56 18.88
N ASP A 131 -11.61 12.40 19.53
CA ASP A 131 -13.01 12.75 19.18
C ASP A 131 -13.22 13.29 17.74
N ARG A 132 -12.17 13.39 16.93
CA ARG A 132 -12.19 14.02 15.59
C ARG A 132 -12.16 13.04 14.43
N ILE A 133 -11.92 11.74 14.66
CA ILE A 133 -11.91 10.73 13.59
C ILE A 133 -13.09 9.81 13.78
N THR A 134 -14.14 10.08 13.04
CA THR A 134 -15.31 9.18 13.00
C THR A 134 -15.04 8.04 12.03
N ILE A 135 -15.49 6.83 12.36
CA ILE A 135 -15.39 5.66 11.46
C ILE A 135 -15.97 5.98 10.08
N ILE A 136 -17.02 6.80 10.03
CA ILE A 136 -17.67 7.25 8.80
C ILE A 136 -16.67 8.00 7.91
N THR A 137 -15.90 8.95 8.46
CA THR A 137 -14.90 9.69 7.66
C THR A 137 -13.79 8.82 7.11
N LEU A 138 -13.41 7.75 7.82
CA LEU A 138 -12.45 6.77 7.32
C LEU A 138 -13.05 5.95 6.17
N VAL A 139 -14.29 5.47 6.31
CA VAL A 139 -14.97 4.71 5.26
C VAL A 139 -15.16 5.56 4.01
N ASP A 140 -15.65 6.78 4.16
CA ASP A 140 -15.82 7.72 3.03
C ASP A 140 -14.50 7.98 2.30
N SER A 141 -13.41 8.11 3.05
CA SER A 141 -12.05 8.25 2.51
C SER A 141 -11.60 7.05 1.69
N PHE A 142 -11.87 5.84 2.16
CA PHE A 142 -11.56 4.62 1.43
C PHE A 142 -12.40 4.50 0.15
N VAL A 143 -13.68 4.84 0.19
CA VAL A 143 -14.57 4.83 -0.97
C VAL A 143 -14.07 5.84 -2.02
N GLU A 144 -13.74 7.05 -1.61
CA GLU A 144 -13.25 8.11 -2.51
C GLU A 144 -11.89 7.74 -3.14
N ILE A 145 -10.98 7.12 -2.39
CA ILE A 145 -9.73 6.57 -2.94
C ILE A 145 -10.03 5.45 -3.95
N ALA A 146 -10.93 4.55 -3.62
CA ALA A 146 -11.31 3.46 -4.53
C ALA A 146 -11.93 4.01 -5.82
N GLU A 147 -12.78 5.03 -5.74
CA GLU A 147 -13.39 5.70 -6.90
C GLU A 147 -12.36 6.45 -7.77
N GLU A 148 -11.32 7.03 -7.18
CA GLU A 148 -10.29 7.73 -7.95
C GLU A 148 -9.31 6.76 -8.62
N PHE A 149 -8.99 5.66 -7.92
CA PHE A 149 -8.01 4.68 -8.39
C PHE A 149 -8.61 3.44 -9.05
N TRP A 150 -9.97 3.35 -9.19
CA TRP A 150 -10.63 2.17 -9.76
C TRP A 150 -10.10 1.78 -11.14
N LEU A 151 -9.84 2.76 -12.00
CA LEU A 151 -9.33 2.56 -13.35
C LEU A 151 -7.92 1.99 -13.33
N LEU A 152 -7.10 2.44 -12.39
CA LEU A 152 -5.72 1.97 -12.21
C LEU A 152 -5.67 0.58 -11.57
N ILE A 153 -6.59 0.31 -10.63
CA ILE A 153 -6.78 -1.03 -10.05
C ILE A 153 -7.21 -2.02 -11.14
N LEU A 154 -8.12 -1.60 -12.02
CA LEU A 154 -8.59 -2.40 -13.15
C LEU A 154 -7.47 -2.67 -14.16
N LEU A 155 -6.67 -1.67 -14.51
CA LEU A 155 -5.51 -1.82 -15.38
C LEU A 155 -4.43 -2.73 -14.77
N ALA A 156 -4.15 -2.58 -13.48
CA ALA A 156 -3.23 -3.44 -12.76
C ALA A 156 -3.74 -4.90 -12.72
N GLY A 157 -5.04 -5.09 -12.49
CA GLY A 157 -5.71 -6.39 -12.55
C GLY A 157 -5.63 -7.05 -13.92
N LEU A 158 -5.85 -6.27 -14.99
CA LEU A 158 -5.71 -6.75 -16.37
C LEU A 158 -4.26 -7.15 -16.69
N ALA A 159 -3.28 -6.31 -16.36
CA ALA A 159 -1.87 -6.60 -16.57
C ALA A 159 -1.44 -7.87 -15.80
N PHE A 160 -1.96 -8.03 -14.58
CA PHE A 160 -1.73 -9.22 -13.77
C PHE A 160 -2.37 -10.49 -14.36
N THR A 161 -3.57 -10.38 -14.90
CA THR A 161 -4.27 -11.50 -15.56
C THR A 161 -3.52 -11.95 -16.83
N ILE A 162 -3.04 -11.01 -17.63
CA ILE A 162 -2.20 -11.28 -18.81
C ILE A 162 -0.90 -11.98 -18.40
N TYR A 163 -0.25 -11.51 -17.34
CA TYR A 163 0.97 -12.15 -16.80
C TYR A 163 0.72 -13.59 -16.34
N LEU A 164 -0.42 -13.87 -15.68
CA LEU A 164 -0.77 -15.21 -15.24
C LEU A 164 -1.06 -16.16 -16.43
N ILE A 165 -1.70 -15.64 -17.49
CA ILE A 165 -2.00 -16.40 -18.72
C ILE A 165 -0.69 -16.76 -19.44
N ASP A 166 0.23 -15.81 -19.54
CA ASP A 166 1.53 -16.03 -20.20
C ASP A 166 2.36 -17.06 -19.44
N LYS A 167 2.35 -16.99 -18.10
CA LYS A 167 3.03 -17.97 -17.25
C LYS A 167 2.45 -19.40 -17.34
N ARG A 168 1.17 -19.55 -17.69
CA ARG A 168 0.56 -20.88 -17.90
C ARG A 168 0.94 -21.52 -19.25
N LYS A 169 1.35 -20.71 -20.23
CA LYS A 169 1.74 -21.18 -21.56
C LYS A 169 3.24 -21.53 -21.67
N SER A 170 4.04 -21.09 -20.70
CA SER A 170 5.47 -21.38 -20.58
C SER A 170 5.72 -22.55 -19.62
#